data_b1adf9d3994955682c9c12e66424ff18
#
_entry.id   b1adf9d3994955682c9c12e66424ff18
#
_cell.length_a   1.000
_cell.length_b   1.000
_cell.length_c   1.000
_cell.angle_alpha   90.00
_cell.angle_beta   90.00
_cell.angle_gamma   90.00
#
_symmetry.space_group_name_H-M   'P 1'
#
loop_
_entity.id
_entity.type
_entity.pdbx_description
1 polymer ?
#
loop_
_entity_poly.entity_id
_entity_poly.type
_entity_poly.pdbx_seq_one_letter_code
_entity_poly.pdbx_strand_id
1 'polypeptide(L)'
;MWIEQPTRRQMLQRMCAGFGMVGLAGMLPRMAAASGAAPLAHFAPRAKRVIFLFMNGGPSHVDTFDPKPGLMKFEGKQPEGKKTKGSGFMPSPLKFNRCGRNGIEISETLPNIGGIIDDVCLVRSMHTDVPNHEPALLKMHTGNLQPVRPSLGSWVL
;
A
#
# COMPACT_ATOMS: atom_id res chain seq x y z
N MET A 1 -30.59 10.53 16.59
CA MET A 1 -29.81 9.38 16.07
C MET A 1 -28.38 9.55 16.57
N TRP A 2 -28.03 8.90 17.68
CA TRP A 2 -26.71 9.03 18.30
C TRP A 2 -25.72 8.23 17.46
N ILE A 3 -24.74 8.90 16.89
CA ILE A 3 -23.63 8.22 16.21
C ILE A 3 -22.72 7.65 17.30
N GLU A 4 -22.76 6.35 17.51
CA GLU A 4 -21.85 5.65 18.41
C GLU A 4 -20.40 5.98 18.03
N GLN A 5 -19.69 6.60 18.96
CA GLN A 5 -18.26 6.92 18.75
C GLN A 5 -17.47 5.61 18.70
N PRO A 6 -16.71 5.35 17.63
CA PRO A 6 -15.96 4.12 17.54
C PRO A 6 -14.91 4.05 18.64
N THR A 7 -14.75 2.88 19.25
CA THR A 7 -13.67 2.62 20.21
C THR A 7 -12.30 2.79 19.54
N ARG A 8 -11.24 3.06 20.31
CA ARG A 8 -9.86 3.14 19.79
C ARG A 8 -9.49 1.92 18.92
N ARG A 9 -9.94 0.73 19.32
CA ARG A 9 -9.74 -0.52 18.59
C ARG A 9 -10.48 -0.54 17.26
N GLN A 10 -11.75 -0.19 17.24
CA GLN A 10 -12.55 -0.09 16.01
C GLN A 10 -12.01 0.99 15.07
N MET A 11 -11.50 2.07 15.64
CA MET A 11 -10.88 3.15 14.92
C MET A 11 -9.58 2.68 14.26
N LEU A 12 -8.71 1.96 14.97
CA LEU A 12 -7.52 1.34 14.42
C LEU A 12 -7.86 0.31 13.34
N GLN A 13 -8.85 -0.53 13.55
CA GLN A 13 -9.31 -1.51 12.54
C GLN A 13 -9.84 -0.85 11.26
N ARG A 14 -10.56 0.27 11.37
CA ARG A 14 -11.07 1.02 10.22
C ARG A 14 -10.02 1.86 9.52
N MET A 15 -8.99 2.31 10.26
CA MET A 15 -7.88 3.10 9.72
C MET A 15 -6.85 2.24 8.99
N CYS A 16 -6.80 0.98 9.31
CA CYS A 16 -5.74 0.07 8.91
C CYS A 16 -6.09 -0.81 7.71
N ALA A 17 -6.97 -0.40 6.83
CA ALA A 17 -7.19 -1.09 5.55
C ALA A 17 -5.94 -1.08 4.64
N GLY A 18 -4.83 -0.51 5.10
CA GLY A 18 -3.55 -0.44 4.42
C GLY A 18 -2.42 -1.20 5.14
N PHE A 19 -1.21 -0.99 4.68
CA PHE A 19 0.04 -1.62 5.13
C PHE A 19 0.30 -1.59 6.65
N GLY A 20 -0.27 -0.59 7.35
CA GLY A 20 -0.17 -0.47 8.80
C GLY A 20 -0.76 -1.65 9.58
N MET A 21 -1.73 -2.39 9.00
CA MET A 21 -2.30 -3.57 9.66
C MET A 21 -1.32 -4.72 9.79
N VAL A 22 -0.41 -4.90 8.84
CA VAL A 22 0.57 -5.99 8.89
C VAL A 22 1.54 -5.78 10.06
N GLY A 23 2.00 -4.52 10.26
CA GLY A 23 2.86 -4.17 11.41
C GLY A 23 2.11 -4.22 12.75
N LEU A 24 0.90 -3.70 12.79
CA LEU A 24 0.07 -3.68 14.00
C LEU A 24 -0.42 -5.08 14.40
N ALA A 25 -0.74 -5.93 13.43
CA ALA A 25 -1.10 -7.33 13.70
C ALA A 25 0.04 -8.11 14.40
N GLY A 26 1.30 -7.73 14.17
CA GLY A 26 2.43 -8.29 14.89
C GLY A 26 2.57 -7.81 16.35
N MET A 27 2.02 -6.64 16.69
CA MET A 27 2.11 -6.04 18.05
C MET A 27 0.88 -6.37 18.91
N LEU A 28 -0.30 -6.50 18.31
CA LEU A 28 -1.57 -6.74 19.02
C LEU A 28 -1.60 -8.03 19.87
N PRO A 29 -0.97 -9.15 19.50
CA PRO A 29 -0.98 -10.36 20.33
C PRO A 29 -0.31 -10.18 21.68
N ARG A 30 0.70 -9.32 21.80
CA ARG A 30 1.33 -9.00 23.10
C ARG A 30 0.40 -8.22 24.01
N MET A 31 -0.36 -7.28 23.46
CA MET A 31 -1.36 -6.52 24.21
C MET A 31 -2.58 -7.38 24.54
N ALA A 32 -2.99 -8.28 23.67
CA ALA A 32 -4.10 -9.20 23.89
C ALA A 32 -3.75 -10.29 24.93
N ALA A 33 -2.53 -10.81 24.92
CA ALA A 33 -2.04 -11.74 25.95
C ALA A 33 -2.02 -11.11 27.34
N ALA A 34 -1.69 -9.82 27.44
CA ALA A 34 -1.74 -9.06 28.70
C ALA A 34 -3.18 -8.80 29.20
N SER A 35 -4.18 -8.83 28.32
CA SER A 35 -5.60 -8.59 28.64
C SER A 35 -6.45 -9.87 28.71
N GLY A 36 -5.86 -11.06 28.53
CA GLY A 36 -6.58 -12.33 28.49
C GLY A 36 -7.48 -12.52 27.26
N ALA A 37 -7.39 -11.65 26.27
CA ALA A 37 -8.15 -11.77 25.04
C ALA A 37 -7.49 -12.75 24.06
N ALA A 38 -8.30 -13.49 23.28
CA ALA A 38 -7.79 -14.39 22.26
C ALA A 38 -6.86 -13.69 21.26
N PRO A 39 -5.77 -14.31 20.81
CA PRO A 39 -4.84 -13.72 19.86
C PRO A 39 -5.55 -13.39 18.55
N LEU A 40 -5.44 -12.14 18.10
CA LEU A 40 -6.02 -11.67 16.82
C LEU A 40 -5.18 -12.04 15.59
N ALA A 41 -3.96 -12.54 15.80
CA ALA A 41 -3.05 -12.90 14.74
C ALA A 41 -3.14 -14.40 14.43
N HIS A 42 -3.26 -14.76 13.15
CA HIS A 42 -3.23 -16.15 12.70
C HIS A 42 -1.87 -16.81 12.86
N PHE A 43 -0.81 -16.04 13.00
CA PHE A 43 0.57 -16.51 13.14
C PHE A 43 1.24 -15.85 14.34
N ALA A 44 2.15 -16.58 14.98
CA ALA A 44 2.96 -16.04 16.06
C ALA A 44 3.81 -14.85 15.56
N PRO A 45 3.80 -13.70 16.26
CA PRO A 45 4.58 -12.53 15.86
C PRO A 45 6.07 -12.80 16.01
N ARG A 46 6.84 -12.56 14.94
CA ARG A 46 8.30 -12.68 14.93
C ARG A 46 9.00 -11.32 14.88
N ALA A 47 8.36 -10.32 14.25
CA ALA A 47 8.92 -8.98 14.12
C ALA A 47 8.91 -8.25 15.46
N LYS A 48 10.07 -7.71 15.85
CA LYS A 48 10.24 -6.87 17.05
C LYS A 48 10.20 -5.39 16.73
N ARG A 49 10.45 -5.02 15.48
CA ARG A 49 10.53 -3.65 14.98
C ARG A 49 9.90 -3.58 13.60
N VAL A 50 9.27 -2.46 13.31
CA VAL A 50 8.69 -2.18 11.99
C VAL A 50 9.31 -0.89 11.47
N ILE A 51 9.80 -0.92 10.24
CA ILE A 51 10.29 0.26 9.53
C ILE A 51 9.34 0.47 8.35
N PHE A 52 8.72 1.65 8.30
CA PHE A 52 7.84 2.04 7.21
C PHE A 52 8.58 2.97 6.26
N LEU A 53 9.06 2.42 5.13
CA LEU A 53 9.72 3.17 4.08
C LEU A 53 8.67 3.68 3.11
N PHE A 54 8.35 4.96 3.19
CA PHE A 54 7.31 5.57 2.38
C PHE A 54 7.91 6.45 1.29
N MET A 55 7.58 6.14 0.03
CA MET A 55 7.98 6.96 -1.12
C MET A 55 6.94 8.07 -1.33
N ASN A 56 7.28 9.27 -0.86
CA ASN A 56 6.44 10.44 -1.06
C ASN A 56 6.36 10.83 -2.56
N GLY A 57 5.22 11.33 -3.00
CA GLY A 57 5.01 11.79 -4.38
C GLY A 57 4.41 10.74 -5.34
N GLY A 58 4.18 9.51 -4.89
CA GLY A 58 3.48 8.49 -5.66
C GLY A 58 4.24 8.04 -6.91
N PRO A 59 5.30 7.25 -6.78
CA PRO A 59 5.99 6.67 -7.94
C PRO A 59 5.04 5.84 -8.78
N SER A 60 5.23 5.86 -10.11
CA SER A 60 4.39 5.12 -11.04
C SER A 60 4.50 3.62 -10.79
N HIS A 61 3.42 2.98 -10.37
CA HIS A 61 3.39 1.53 -10.17
C HIS A 61 3.56 0.76 -11.48
N VAL A 62 3.08 1.32 -12.60
CA VAL A 62 3.19 0.73 -13.95
C VAL A 62 4.64 0.68 -14.41
N ASP A 63 5.46 1.61 -13.94
CA ASP A 63 6.88 1.71 -14.29
C ASP A 63 7.80 1.01 -13.29
N THR A 64 7.28 0.48 -12.19
CA THR A 64 8.09 -0.10 -11.11
C THR A 64 7.77 -1.56 -10.81
N PHE A 65 6.52 -1.89 -10.47
CA PHE A 65 6.14 -3.19 -9.90
C PHE A 65 5.02 -3.90 -10.64
N ASP A 66 4.28 -3.20 -11.50
CA ASP A 66 3.06 -3.72 -12.10
C ASP A 66 3.00 -3.41 -13.60
N PRO A 67 3.85 -4.06 -14.42
CA PRO A 67 3.87 -3.84 -15.86
C PRO A 67 2.50 -4.16 -16.47
N LYS A 68 2.07 -3.32 -17.39
CA LYS A 68 0.80 -3.46 -18.12
C LYS A 68 1.08 -3.67 -19.62
N PRO A 69 1.50 -4.87 -20.05
CA PRO A 69 1.85 -5.12 -21.44
C PRO A 69 0.67 -4.87 -22.39
N GLY A 70 -0.56 -4.96 -21.91
CA GLY A 70 -1.76 -4.63 -22.67
C GLY A 70 -1.81 -3.17 -23.15
N LEU A 71 -1.14 -2.24 -22.46
CA LEU A 71 -1.10 -0.84 -22.86
C LEU A 71 -0.44 -0.60 -24.21
N MET A 72 0.49 -1.46 -24.62
CA MET A 72 1.13 -1.39 -25.95
C MET A 72 0.11 -1.43 -27.09
N LYS A 73 -1.00 -2.17 -26.91
CA LYS A 73 -2.08 -2.26 -27.93
C LYS A 73 -2.92 -0.98 -28.02
N PHE A 74 -2.84 -0.14 -27.01
CA PHE A 74 -3.63 1.08 -26.87
C PHE A 74 -2.77 2.34 -26.89
N GLU A 75 -1.47 2.21 -27.18
CA GLU A 75 -0.56 3.34 -27.24
C GLU A 75 -1.10 4.44 -28.15
N GLY A 76 -1.10 5.68 -27.62
CA GLY A 76 -1.63 6.86 -28.31
C GLY A 76 -3.16 6.94 -28.43
N LYS A 77 -3.90 5.85 -28.11
CA LYS A 77 -5.37 5.87 -28.14
C LYS A 77 -5.93 6.57 -26.92
N GLN A 78 -6.99 7.33 -27.13
CA GLN A 78 -7.71 7.97 -26.01
C GLN A 78 -8.66 6.96 -25.32
N PRO A 79 -8.84 7.06 -23.99
CA PRO A 79 -9.86 6.29 -23.30
C PRO A 79 -11.24 6.59 -23.83
N GLU A 80 -12.06 5.56 -24.02
CA GLU A 80 -13.45 5.74 -24.46
C GLU A 80 -14.23 6.61 -23.45
N GLY A 81 -15.00 7.57 -23.97
CA GLY A 81 -15.85 8.45 -23.17
C GLY A 81 -15.13 9.60 -22.46
N LYS A 82 -13.83 9.75 -22.56
CA LYS A 82 -13.09 10.91 -21.99
C LYS A 82 -12.30 11.63 -23.08
N LYS A 83 -12.76 12.85 -23.41
CA LYS A 83 -11.95 13.79 -24.20
C LYS A 83 -10.92 14.44 -23.26
N THR A 84 -9.84 13.75 -22.96
CA THR A 84 -8.70 14.33 -22.24
C THR A 84 -7.86 15.13 -23.24
N LYS A 85 -7.59 16.40 -22.92
CA LYS A 85 -6.56 17.18 -23.64
C LYS A 85 -5.21 16.62 -23.24
N GLY A 86 -4.70 15.63 -23.98
CA GLY A 86 -3.39 15.03 -23.69
C GLY A 86 -3.10 13.84 -24.58
N SER A 87 -1.90 13.32 -24.45
CA SER A 87 -1.48 12.04 -25.04
C SER A 87 -2.37 10.91 -24.54
N GLY A 88 -2.66 9.94 -25.41
CA GLY A 88 -3.41 8.75 -25.06
C GLY A 88 -2.66 7.85 -24.07
N PHE A 89 -3.07 6.60 -23.99
CA PHE A 89 -2.35 5.60 -23.18
C PHE A 89 -0.89 5.51 -23.61
N MET A 90 -0.01 5.41 -22.60
CA MET A 90 1.42 5.26 -22.79
C MET A 90 1.88 3.99 -22.03
N PRO A 91 2.48 3.04 -22.71
CA PRO A 91 3.13 1.90 -22.06
C PRO A 91 4.39 2.37 -21.32
N SER A 92 4.86 1.56 -20.36
CA SER A 92 6.11 1.85 -19.68
C SER A 92 7.28 1.80 -20.70
N PRO A 93 8.15 2.80 -20.71
CA PRO A 93 9.38 2.78 -21.52
C PRO A 93 10.48 1.92 -20.90
N LEU A 94 10.28 1.44 -19.66
CA LEU A 94 11.28 0.71 -18.89
C LEU A 94 11.20 -0.80 -19.15
N LYS A 95 12.32 -1.47 -19.02
CA LYS A 95 12.40 -2.92 -19.09
C LYS A 95 12.08 -3.54 -17.73
N PHE A 96 11.46 -4.71 -17.78
CA PHE A 96 11.14 -5.51 -16.61
C PHE A 96 11.92 -6.81 -16.63
N ASN A 97 12.53 -7.15 -15.51
CA ASN A 97 13.28 -8.38 -15.33
C ASN A 97 12.48 -9.33 -14.42
N ARG A 98 12.48 -10.61 -14.76
CA ARG A 98 11.90 -11.63 -13.88
C ARG A 98 12.89 -11.95 -12.78
N CYS A 99 12.49 -11.70 -11.54
CA CYS A 99 13.31 -11.83 -10.35
C CYS A 99 12.72 -12.87 -9.39
N GLY A 100 13.59 -13.49 -8.59
CA GLY A 100 13.22 -14.49 -7.61
C GLY A 100 12.73 -15.82 -8.20
N ARG A 101 12.44 -16.77 -7.32
CA ARG A 101 11.99 -18.12 -7.69
C ARG A 101 10.63 -18.13 -8.38
N ASN A 102 9.78 -17.17 -8.06
CA ASN A 102 8.43 -17.03 -8.61
C ASN A 102 8.38 -16.19 -9.89
N GLY A 103 9.53 -15.67 -10.36
CA GLY A 103 9.61 -14.87 -11.58
C GLY A 103 8.80 -13.58 -11.54
N ILE A 104 8.82 -12.88 -10.41
CA ILE A 104 8.12 -11.60 -10.25
C ILE A 104 8.79 -10.54 -11.12
N GLU A 105 8.01 -9.83 -11.92
CA GLU A 105 8.51 -8.79 -12.80
C GLU A 105 8.76 -7.50 -12.04
N ILE A 106 10.02 -7.06 -12.04
CA ILE A 106 10.50 -5.83 -11.40
C ILE A 106 11.21 -4.97 -12.44
N SER A 107 10.94 -3.67 -12.41
CA SER A 107 11.60 -2.69 -13.28
C SER A 107 13.11 -2.70 -13.13
N GLU A 108 13.81 -2.46 -14.22
CA GLU A 108 15.28 -2.30 -14.25
C GLU A 108 15.79 -1.16 -13.35
N THR A 109 14.93 -0.24 -12.95
CA THR A 109 15.26 0.86 -12.03
C THR A 109 15.40 0.42 -10.58
N LEU A 110 14.94 -0.79 -10.23
CA LEU A 110 14.91 -1.31 -8.86
C LEU A 110 15.66 -2.64 -8.71
N PRO A 111 16.94 -2.72 -9.13
CA PRO A 111 17.68 -3.98 -9.15
C PRO A 111 17.88 -4.60 -7.76
N ASN A 112 18.06 -3.76 -6.74
CA ASN A 112 18.25 -4.21 -5.36
C ASN A 112 16.99 -4.85 -4.78
N ILE A 113 15.80 -4.35 -5.13
CA ILE A 113 14.53 -4.96 -4.74
C ILE A 113 14.34 -6.29 -5.47
N GLY A 114 14.73 -6.36 -6.74
CA GLY A 114 14.75 -7.62 -7.49
C GLY A 114 15.59 -8.69 -6.82
N GLY A 115 16.71 -8.31 -6.18
CA GLY A 115 17.61 -9.24 -5.47
C GLY A 115 17.03 -9.84 -4.18
N ILE A 116 16.05 -9.19 -3.56
CA ILE A 116 15.40 -9.63 -2.30
C ILE A 116 13.93 -10.00 -2.47
N ILE A 117 13.45 -10.11 -3.72
CA ILE A 117 12.02 -10.22 -4.01
C ILE A 117 11.37 -11.48 -3.42
N ASP A 118 12.15 -12.54 -3.20
CA ASP A 118 11.65 -13.77 -2.57
C ASP A 118 11.25 -13.58 -1.10
N ASP A 119 11.78 -12.54 -0.44
CA ASP A 119 11.46 -12.16 0.93
C ASP A 119 10.38 -11.07 1.01
N VAL A 120 9.86 -10.61 -0.14
CA VAL A 120 8.90 -9.52 -0.25
C VAL A 120 7.52 -10.01 -0.66
N CYS A 121 6.49 -9.54 0.03
CA CYS A 121 5.11 -9.71 -0.40
C CYS A 121 4.66 -8.49 -1.20
N LEU A 122 4.53 -8.65 -2.52
CA LEU A 122 4.11 -7.57 -3.42
C LEU A 122 2.59 -7.52 -3.55
N VAL A 123 1.98 -6.43 -3.05
CA VAL A 123 0.53 -6.19 -3.13
C VAL A 123 0.23 -5.15 -4.20
N ARG A 124 -0.21 -5.60 -5.39
CA ARG A 124 -0.49 -4.74 -6.55
C ARG A 124 -1.88 -4.10 -6.54
N SER A 125 -2.76 -4.55 -5.66
CA SER A 125 -4.16 -4.09 -5.58
C SER A 125 -4.39 -2.90 -4.64
N MET A 126 -3.34 -2.34 -4.07
CA MET A 126 -3.45 -1.16 -3.19
C MET A 126 -3.87 0.07 -3.98
N HIS A 127 -4.89 0.79 -3.49
CA HIS A 127 -5.36 2.03 -4.10
C HIS A 127 -6.00 2.94 -3.06
N THR A 128 -6.16 4.19 -3.41
CA THR A 128 -7.03 5.13 -2.70
C THR A 128 -8.16 5.57 -3.63
N ASP A 129 -9.27 5.99 -3.06
CA ASP A 129 -10.45 6.50 -3.78
C ASP A 129 -10.31 7.98 -4.19
N VAL A 130 -9.14 8.56 -3.97
CA VAL A 130 -8.83 9.97 -4.28
C VAL A 130 -7.75 10.04 -5.35
N PRO A 131 -7.98 10.77 -6.45
CA PRO A 131 -7.03 10.85 -7.56
C PRO A 131 -5.83 11.78 -7.29
N ASN A 132 -5.96 12.71 -6.34
CA ASN A 132 -4.91 13.70 -6.05
C ASN A 132 -3.90 13.16 -5.04
N HIS A 133 -2.60 13.43 -5.26
CA HIS A 133 -1.51 12.90 -4.44
C HIS A 133 -1.61 13.30 -2.96
N GLU A 134 -1.75 14.59 -2.65
CA GLU A 134 -1.75 15.07 -1.26
C GLU A 134 -2.83 14.44 -0.38
N PRO A 135 -4.12 14.48 -0.73
CA PRO A 135 -5.14 13.83 0.09
C PRO A 135 -5.04 12.29 0.06
N ALA A 136 -4.50 11.70 -1.02
CA ALA A 136 -4.25 10.27 -1.08
C ALA A 136 -3.15 9.85 -0.11
N LEU A 137 -2.05 10.62 -0.02
CA LEU A 137 -0.97 10.41 0.95
C LEU A 137 -1.50 10.51 2.39
N LEU A 138 -2.28 11.55 2.67
CA LEU A 138 -2.88 11.74 3.98
C LEU A 138 -3.78 10.54 4.35
N LYS A 139 -4.57 10.06 3.42
CA LYS A 139 -5.42 8.88 3.62
C LYS A 139 -4.61 7.61 3.88
N MET A 140 -3.51 7.41 3.16
CA MET A 140 -2.60 6.27 3.39
C MET A 140 -1.98 6.29 4.78
N HIS A 141 -1.62 7.47 5.31
CA HIS A 141 -0.98 7.61 6.61
C HIS A 141 -1.96 7.61 7.78
N THR A 142 -3.15 8.18 7.61
CA THR A 142 -4.08 8.47 8.72
C THR A 142 -5.43 7.77 8.60
N GLY A 143 -5.72 7.17 7.44
CA GLY A 143 -7.03 6.61 7.11
C GLY A 143 -8.11 7.67 6.86
N ASN A 144 -7.75 8.97 6.76
CA ASN A 144 -8.68 10.06 6.53
C ASN A 144 -8.14 11.05 5.49
N LEU A 145 -9.04 11.77 4.81
CA LEU A 145 -8.70 12.81 3.85
C LEU A 145 -8.33 14.15 4.50
N GLN A 146 -8.61 14.28 5.78
CA GLN A 146 -8.29 15.48 6.56
C GLN A 146 -7.32 15.13 7.70
N PRO A 147 -6.45 16.06 8.14
CA PRO A 147 -5.46 15.81 9.18
C PRO A 147 -6.07 15.82 10.59
N VAL A 148 -7.17 15.09 10.76
CA VAL A 148 -7.92 14.99 12.03
C VAL A 148 -7.50 13.78 12.86
N ARG A 149 -6.56 12.96 12.35
CA ARG A 149 -6.10 11.74 13.03
C ARG A 149 -4.59 11.61 12.91
N PRO A 150 -3.93 11.11 13.97
CA PRO A 150 -2.51 10.82 13.92
C PRO A 150 -2.17 9.72 12.90
N SER A 151 -0.94 9.71 12.43
CA SER A 151 -0.41 8.61 11.61
C SER A 151 -0.22 7.34 12.45
N LEU A 152 -0.02 6.20 11.79
CA LEU A 152 0.21 4.92 12.45
C LEU A 152 1.36 5.01 13.46
N GLY A 153 2.50 5.61 13.09
CA GLY A 153 3.64 5.77 13.98
C GLY A 153 3.31 6.52 15.28
N SER A 154 2.51 7.58 15.15
CA SER A 154 2.06 8.37 16.32
C SER A 154 1.07 7.62 17.24
N TRP A 155 0.45 6.55 16.75
CA TRP A 155 -0.43 5.71 17.59
C TRP A 155 0.32 4.62 18.34
N VAL A 156 1.51 4.26 17.87
CA VAL A 156 2.32 3.16 18.43
C VAL A 156 3.30 3.67 19.48
N LEU A 157 3.66 4.95 19.45
CA LEU A 157 4.48 5.62 20.46
C LEU A 157 3.65 5.96 21.70
#